data_93275b64b76581ba2bd625bd0ea724e7
#
_entry.id   93275b64b76581ba2bd625bd0ea724e7
#
_cell.length_a   1.000
_cell.length_b   1.000
_cell.length_c   1.000
_cell.angle_alpha   90.00
_cell.angle_beta   90.00
_cell.angle_gamma   90.00
#
_symmetry.space_group_name_H-M   'P 1'
#
loop_
_entity.id
_entity.type
_entity.pdbx_description
1 polymer ?
#
loop_
_entity_poly.entity_id
_entity_poly.type
_entity_poly.pdbx_seq_one_letter_code
_entity_poly.pdbx_strand_id
1 'polypeptide(L)'
;HIIHKNPLELSGGQVQRVAFGSTFIMEPKTLVLDECTTQLDPLGSEEIFDIVKDLNKNGITVIMVDHEMERVARCADKVMVLDAGEVVAIDEPKKIFGNPDIVAHHIGVPDYVKICNALKEKGYTDREIEVTEEPTIELVKEALKG
;
A
#
# COMPACT_ATOMS: atom_id res chain seq x y z
N HIS A 1 -14.09 24.03 11.53
CA HIS A 1 -15.35 24.57 10.97
C HIS A 1 -16.44 23.52 10.67
N ILE A 2 -16.15 22.18 10.73
CA ILE A 2 -17.14 21.14 10.42
C ILE A 2 -17.87 20.60 11.65
N ILE A 3 -17.43 20.92 12.87
CA ILE A 3 -17.94 20.35 14.14
C ILE A 3 -19.45 20.59 14.35
N HIS A 4 -20.00 21.65 13.76
CA HIS A 4 -21.41 22.00 13.87
C HIS A 4 -22.24 21.69 12.62
N LYS A 5 -21.63 21.08 11.59
CA LYS A 5 -22.34 20.70 10.37
C LYS A 5 -23.11 19.39 10.56
N ASN A 6 -24.25 19.29 9.91
CA ASN A 6 -24.94 18.02 9.79
C ASN A 6 -24.05 17.06 8.97
N PRO A 7 -23.88 15.78 9.35
CA PRO A 7 -23.13 14.80 8.55
C PRO A 7 -23.53 14.73 7.08
N LEU A 8 -24.80 14.97 6.77
CA LEU A 8 -25.33 15.00 5.39
C LEU A 8 -24.84 16.20 4.55
N GLU A 9 -24.28 17.23 5.20
CA GLU A 9 -23.72 18.41 4.54
C GLU A 9 -22.21 18.31 4.28
N LEU A 10 -21.60 17.19 4.71
CA LEU A 10 -20.18 16.93 4.54
C LEU A 10 -19.91 16.38 3.14
N SER A 11 -18.77 16.77 2.54
CA SER A 11 -18.27 16.10 1.34
C SER A 11 -17.84 14.66 1.67
N GLY A 12 -17.79 13.77 0.66
CA GLY A 12 -17.35 12.39 0.85
C GLY A 12 -16.02 12.27 1.60
N GLY A 13 -15.01 13.06 1.22
CA GLY A 13 -13.72 13.09 1.91
C GLY A 13 -13.81 13.61 3.36
N GLN A 14 -14.70 14.57 3.65
CA GLN A 14 -14.92 15.03 5.03
C GLN A 14 -15.58 13.94 5.87
N VAL A 15 -16.58 13.23 5.33
CA VAL A 15 -17.22 12.07 6.00
C VAL A 15 -16.17 11.02 6.32
N GLN A 16 -15.30 10.69 5.37
CA GLN A 16 -14.27 9.67 5.54
C GLN A 16 -13.25 10.03 6.61
N ARG A 17 -12.76 11.29 6.62
CA ARG A 17 -11.86 11.78 7.69
C ARG A 17 -12.53 11.78 9.07
N VAL A 18 -13.81 12.13 9.17
CA VAL A 18 -14.57 12.08 10.43
C VAL A 18 -14.74 10.63 10.89
N ALA A 19 -15.09 9.70 9.99
CA ALA A 19 -15.21 8.28 10.30
C ALA A 19 -13.88 7.70 10.81
N PHE A 20 -12.77 8.01 10.12
CA PHE A 20 -11.43 7.63 10.54
C PHE A 20 -11.09 8.17 11.93
N GLY A 21 -11.29 9.48 12.15
CA GLY A 21 -11.05 10.11 13.44
C GLY A 21 -11.90 9.54 14.58
N SER A 22 -13.18 9.19 14.31
CA SER A 22 -14.06 8.58 15.31
C SER A 22 -13.59 7.21 15.77
N THR A 23 -13.04 6.40 14.85
CA THR A 23 -12.45 5.10 15.17
C THR A 23 -11.19 5.26 16.01
N PHE A 24 -10.38 6.26 15.68
CA PHE A 24 -9.12 6.53 16.37
C PHE A 24 -9.29 7.02 17.82
N ILE A 25 -10.31 7.82 18.09
CA ILE A 25 -10.62 8.31 19.47
C ILE A 25 -10.84 7.16 20.46
N MET A 26 -11.20 5.96 19.99
CA MET A 26 -11.37 4.77 20.84
C MET A 26 -10.03 4.14 21.28
N GLU A 27 -8.89 4.67 20.86
CA GLU A 27 -7.54 4.17 21.16
C GLU A 27 -7.40 2.66 20.91
N PRO A 28 -7.72 2.16 19.71
CA PRO A 28 -7.70 0.74 19.42
C PRO A 28 -6.25 0.20 19.42
N LYS A 29 -6.06 -1.04 19.85
CA LYS A 29 -4.79 -1.75 19.69
C LYS A 29 -4.59 -2.27 18.27
N THR A 30 -5.69 -2.51 17.56
CA THR A 30 -5.71 -2.98 16.18
C THR A 30 -6.70 -2.14 15.39
N LEU A 31 -6.27 -1.60 14.29
CA LEU A 31 -7.06 -0.80 13.36
C LEU A 31 -7.24 -1.59 12.05
N VAL A 32 -8.48 -1.75 11.61
CA VAL A 32 -8.79 -2.38 10.32
C VAL A 32 -9.31 -1.30 9.37
N LEU A 33 -8.66 -1.17 8.23
CA LEU A 33 -8.95 -0.19 7.19
C LEU A 33 -9.31 -0.92 5.91
N ASP A 34 -10.56 -0.79 5.49
CA ASP A 34 -11.04 -1.38 4.24
C ASP A 34 -11.29 -0.24 3.25
N GLU A 35 -10.46 -0.16 2.22
CA GLU A 35 -10.48 0.86 1.17
C GLU A 35 -10.70 2.30 1.69
N CYS A 36 -10.04 2.66 2.78
CA CYS A 36 -10.31 3.87 3.55
C CYS A 36 -9.98 5.19 2.79
N THR A 37 -9.42 5.12 1.60
CA THR A 37 -9.01 6.30 0.81
C THR A 37 -9.75 6.46 -0.52
N THR A 38 -10.70 5.58 -0.84
CA THR A 38 -11.37 5.51 -2.15
C THR A 38 -12.12 6.81 -2.54
N GLN A 39 -12.58 7.59 -1.56
CA GLN A 39 -13.30 8.85 -1.78
C GLN A 39 -12.43 10.09 -1.54
N LEU A 40 -11.14 9.91 -1.37
CA LEU A 40 -10.19 11.01 -1.17
C LEU A 40 -9.48 11.35 -2.48
N ASP A 41 -9.09 12.60 -2.60
CA ASP A 41 -8.12 13.01 -3.60
C ASP A 41 -6.71 12.45 -3.25
N PRO A 42 -5.76 12.44 -4.17
CA PRO A 42 -4.42 11.90 -3.92
C PRO A 42 -3.74 12.50 -2.69
N LEU A 43 -3.88 13.80 -2.47
CA LEU A 43 -3.29 14.48 -1.32
C LEU A 43 -3.94 14.02 -0.01
N GLY A 44 -5.27 13.94 0.03
CA GLY A 44 -6.01 13.44 1.19
C GLY A 44 -5.71 11.97 1.50
N SER A 45 -5.47 11.15 0.47
CA SER A 45 -5.00 9.78 0.63
C SER A 45 -3.64 9.73 1.33
N GLU A 46 -2.65 10.49 0.84
CA GLU A 46 -1.32 10.53 1.47
C GLU A 46 -1.38 11.00 2.93
N GLU A 47 -2.19 12.01 3.25
CA GLU A 47 -2.40 12.47 4.64
C GLU A 47 -2.90 11.33 5.55
N ILE A 48 -3.86 10.51 5.10
CA ILE A 48 -4.36 9.36 5.87
C ILE A 48 -3.25 8.32 6.06
N PHE A 49 -2.47 8.03 5.02
CA PHE A 49 -1.37 7.05 5.13
C PHE A 49 -0.25 7.50 6.04
N ASP A 50 0.07 8.79 6.08
CA ASP A 50 1.04 9.33 7.04
C ASP A 50 0.56 9.16 8.47
N ILE A 51 -0.74 9.42 8.74
CA ILE A 51 -1.35 9.14 10.03
C ILE A 51 -1.27 7.65 10.38
N VAL A 52 -1.62 6.77 9.44
CA VAL A 52 -1.56 5.29 9.63
C VAL A 52 -0.14 4.83 9.98
N LYS A 53 0.88 5.35 9.27
CA LYS A 53 2.28 5.06 9.59
C LYS A 53 2.67 5.51 10.99
N ASP A 54 2.24 6.70 11.39
CA ASP A 54 2.55 7.22 12.72
C ASP A 54 1.84 6.41 13.82
N LEU A 55 0.62 5.95 13.58
CA LEU A 55 -0.09 5.04 14.48
C LEU A 55 0.63 3.71 14.64
N ASN A 56 1.09 3.13 13.54
CA ASN A 56 1.85 1.89 13.55
C ASN A 56 3.17 2.04 14.31
N LYS A 57 3.94 3.12 14.08
CA LYS A 57 5.15 3.45 14.86
C LYS A 57 4.88 3.57 16.36
N ASN A 58 3.68 3.99 16.76
CA ASN A 58 3.26 4.08 18.16
C ASN A 58 2.67 2.75 18.70
N GLY A 59 2.83 1.65 17.99
CA GLY A 59 2.51 0.30 18.45
C GLY A 59 1.09 -0.17 18.14
N ILE A 60 0.32 0.56 17.32
CA ILE A 60 -0.97 0.11 16.84
C ILE A 60 -0.77 -0.86 15.67
N THR A 61 -1.36 -2.04 15.75
CA THR A 61 -1.39 -2.97 14.61
C THR A 61 -2.40 -2.48 13.60
N VAL A 62 -1.98 -2.34 12.34
CA VAL A 62 -2.86 -1.94 11.24
C VAL A 62 -3.04 -3.09 10.27
N ILE A 63 -4.29 -3.42 9.98
CA ILE A 63 -4.69 -4.34 8.90
C ILE A 63 -5.37 -3.48 7.84
N MET A 64 -4.85 -3.51 6.61
CA MET A 64 -5.35 -2.68 5.54
C MET A 64 -5.71 -3.54 4.33
N VAL A 65 -6.87 -3.28 3.74
CA VAL A 65 -7.26 -3.82 2.42
C VAL A 65 -7.14 -2.68 1.42
N ASP A 66 -6.33 -2.90 0.39
CA ASP A 66 -6.08 -1.90 -0.65
C ASP A 66 -5.82 -2.61 -1.99
N HIS A 67 -6.12 -1.93 -3.08
CA HIS A 67 -5.92 -2.38 -4.45
C HIS A 67 -4.79 -1.62 -5.18
N GLU A 68 -4.19 -0.61 -4.54
CA GLU A 68 -3.03 0.11 -5.09
C GLU A 68 -1.73 -0.55 -4.62
N MET A 69 -1.17 -1.39 -5.47
CA MET A 69 -0.02 -2.24 -5.12
C MET A 69 1.25 -1.46 -4.79
N GLU A 70 1.46 -0.30 -5.40
CA GLU A 70 2.56 0.62 -5.07
C GLU A 70 2.48 1.08 -3.62
N ARG A 71 1.28 1.39 -3.17
CA ARG A 71 1.01 1.82 -1.79
C ARG A 71 1.21 0.67 -0.82
N VAL A 72 0.66 -0.50 -1.13
CA VAL A 72 0.86 -1.72 -0.32
C VAL A 72 2.35 -2.03 -0.20
N ALA A 73 3.10 -2.00 -1.30
CA ALA A 73 4.54 -2.25 -1.31
C ALA A 73 5.34 -1.26 -0.44
N ARG A 74 4.91 0.00 -0.40
CA ARG A 74 5.58 1.08 0.34
C ARG A 74 5.26 1.09 1.84
N CYS A 75 4.06 0.63 2.22
CA CYS A 75 3.54 0.84 3.58
C CYS A 75 3.44 -0.43 4.42
N ALA A 76 3.33 -1.62 3.81
CA ALA A 76 3.09 -2.84 4.55
C ALA A 76 4.38 -3.52 5.01
N ASP A 77 4.41 -4.00 6.25
CA ASP A 77 5.46 -4.91 6.74
C ASP A 77 5.25 -6.32 6.19
N LYS A 78 3.97 -6.72 6.04
CA LYS A 78 3.55 -8.01 5.48
C LYS A 78 2.35 -7.85 4.58
N VAL A 79 2.31 -8.61 3.52
CA VAL A 79 1.18 -8.71 2.59
C VAL A 79 0.57 -10.09 2.69
N MET A 80 -0.74 -10.14 2.87
CA MET A 80 -1.54 -11.37 2.79
C MET A 80 -2.30 -11.34 1.46
N VAL A 81 -2.14 -12.39 0.68
CA VAL A 81 -2.89 -12.59 -0.56
C VAL A 81 -4.02 -13.56 -0.30
N LEU A 82 -5.24 -13.14 -0.62
CA LEU A 82 -6.46 -13.94 -0.51
C LEU A 82 -7.01 -14.20 -1.91
N ASP A 83 -7.35 -15.43 -2.20
CA ASP A 83 -8.02 -15.83 -3.43
C ASP A 83 -9.12 -16.85 -3.10
N ALA A 84 -10.32 -16.65 -3.63
CA ALA A 84 -11.49 -17.52 -3.41
C ALA A 84 -11.78 -17.84 -1.93
N GLY A 85 -11.43 -16.93 -1.01
CA GLY A 85 -11.62 -17.11 0.44
C GLY A 85 -10.52 -17.88 1.15
N GLU A 86 -9.45 -18.27 0.45
CA GLU A 86 -8.30 -18.96 1.00
C GLU A 86 -7.06 -18.05 1.03
N VAL A 87 -6.20 -18.26 2.01
CA VAL A 87 -4.91 -17.56 2.09
C VAL A 87 -3.93 -18.24 1.15
N VAL A 88 -3.52 -17.54 0.11
CA VAL A 88 -2.54 -18.03 -0.88
C VAL A 88 -1.11 -17.84 -0.39
N ALA A 89 -0.82 -16.67 0.18
CA ALA A 89 0.50 -16.34 0.67
C ALA A 89 0.45 -15.27 1.77
N ILE A 90 1.44 -15.28 2.65
CA ILE A 90 1.71 -14.21 3.62
C ILE A 90 3.23 -14.04 3.71
N ASP A 91 3.77 -12.92 3.28
CA ASP A 91 5.19 -12.60 3.41
C ASP A 91 5.43 -11.09 3.26
N GLU A 92 6.69 -10.69 3.28
CA GLU A 92 7.12 -9.32 2.99
C GLU A 92 6.74 -8.90 1.55
N PRO A 93 6.45 -7.61 1.30
CA PRO A 93 6.05 -7.13 -0.04
C PRO A 93 6.98 -7.58 -1.16
N LYS A 94 8.29 -7.53 -0.94
CA LYS A 94 9.30 -7.92 -1.94
C LYS A 94 9.18 -9.39 -2.36
N LYS A 95 8.88 -10.29 -1.43
CA LYS A 95 8.70 -11.72 -1.71
C LYS A 95 7.36 -12.00 -2.38
N ILE A 96 6.30 -11.29 -1.96
CA ILE A 96 4.97 -11.44 -2.56
C ILE A 96 4.98 -10.94 -4.00
N PHE A 97 5.37 -9.69 -4.24
CA PHE A 97 5.34 -9.09 -5.57
C PHE A 97 6.46 -9.61 -6.50
N GLY A 98 7.50 -10.21 -5.94
CA GLY A 98 8.55 -10.89 -6.68
C GLY A 98 8.23 -12.31 -7.12
N ASN A 99 7.15 -12.88 -6.61
CA ASN A 99 6.75 -14.24 -6.96
C ASN A 99 5.86 -14.22 -8.24
N PRO A 100 6.32 -14.80 -9.36
CA PRO A 100 5.54 -14.85 -10.60
C PRO A 100 4.18 -15.55 -10.44
N ASP A 101 4.06 -16.51 -9.51
CA ASP A 101 2.84 -17.27 -9.29
C ASP A 101 1.71 -16.38 -8.71
N ILE A 102 2.06 -15.29 -8.02
CA ILE A 102 1.07 -14.33 -7.48
C ILE A 102 0.25 -13.67 -8.60
N VAL A 103 0.85 -13.46 -9.77
CA VAL A 103 0.16 -12.88 -10.93
C VAL A 103 -0.97 -13.80 -11.43
N ALA A 104 -0.83 -15.12 -11.25
CA ALA A 104 -1.86 -16.10 -11.62
C ALA A 104 -3.15 -15.95 -10.77
N HIS A 105 -3.06 -15.33 -9.60
CA HIS A 105 -4.20 -15.02 -8.74
C HIS A 105 -4.85 -13.66 -9.05
N HIS A 106 -4.63 -13.10 -10.23
CA HIS A 106 -5.15 -11.81 -10.66
C HIS A 106 -4.74 -10.62 -9.77
N ILE A 107 -3.65 -10.78 -9.02
CA ILE A 107 -3.07 -9.71 -8.21
C ILE A 107 -2.18 -8.84 -9.09
N GLY A 108 -2.42 -7.54 -9.07
CA GLY A 108 -1.52 -6.57 -9.69
C GLY A 108 -0.15 -6.60 -9.02
N VAL A 109 0.88 -6.21 -9.76
CA VAL A 109 2.21 -5.97 -9.18
C VAL A 109 2.59 -4.52 -9.39
N PRO A 110 3.37 -3.92 -8.46
CA PRO A 110 3.88 -2.56 -8.63
C PRO A 110 4.61 -2.37 -9.96
N ASP A 111 4.53 -1.20 -10.56
CA ASP A 111 5.24 -0.89 -11.80
C ASP A 111 6.76 -1.01 -11.65
N TYR A 112 7.28 -0.78 -10.45
CA TYR A 112 8.68 -0.99 -10.10
C TYR A 112 9.13 -2.44 -10.33
N VAL A 113 8.28 -3.42 -10.00
CA VAL A 113 8.55 -4.85 -10.28
C VAL A 113 8.61 -5.12 -11.77
N LYS A 114 7.68 -4.54 -12.54
CA LYS A 114 7.66 -4.68 -14.01
C LYS A 114 8.93 -4.11 -14.64
N ILE A 115 9.41 -2.96 -14.16
CA ILE A 115 10.67 -2.34 -14.61
C ILE A 115 11.85 -3.28 -14.30
N CYS A 116 11.95 -3.79 -13.07
CA CYS A 116 13.03 -4.71 -12.69
C CYS A 116 13.04 -5.97 -13.54
N ASN A 117 11.86 -6.58 -13.78
CA ASN A 117 11.75 -7.77 -14.61
C ASN A 117 12.16 -7.48 -16.06
N ALA A 118 11.74 -6.36 -16.64
CA ALA A 118 12.13 -5.97 -18.00
C ALA A 118 13.65 -5.76 -18.13
N LEU A 119 14.32 -5.22 -17.11
CA LEU A 119 15.78 -5.07 -17.09
C LEU A 119 16.49 -6.42 -17.00
N LYS A 120 15.97 -7.36 -16.20
CA LYS A 120 16.50 -8.73 -16.10
C LYS A 120 16.36 -9.49 -17.42
N GLU A 121 15.17 -9.48 -18.03
CA GLU A 121 14.91 -10.14 -19.31
C GLU A 121 15.85 -9.65 -20.43
N LYS A 122 16.23 -8.39 -20.38
CA LYS A 122 17.20 -7.81 -21.35
C LYS A 122 18.66 -8.00 -20.97
N GLY A 123 18.94 -8.63 -19.83
CA GLY A 123 20.31 -8.88 -19.36
C GLY A 123 21.05 -7.64 -18.84
N TYR A 124 20.32 -6.59 -18.48
CA TYR A 124 20.93 -5.36 -17.91
C TYR A 124 21.27 -5.48 -16.43
N THR A 125 20.67 -6.43 -15.72
CA THR A 125 20.93 -6.66 -14.30
C THR A 125 20.54 -8.06 -13.86
N ASP A 126 21.29 -8.62 -12.90
CA ASP A 126 20.96 -9.86 -12.19
C ASP A 126 20.50 -9.61 -10.74
N ARG A 127 20.39 -8.34 -10.34
CA ARG A 127 19.97 -7.97 -8.97
C ARG A 127 18.55 -8.44 -8.68
N GLU A 128 18.25 -8.61 -7.40
CA GLU A 128 16.88 -8.86 -6.97
C GLU A 128 15.95 -7.72 -7.38
N ILE A 129 14.66 -8.05 -7.50
CA ILE A 129 13.65 -7.04 -7.81
C ILE A 129 13.52 -6.03 -6.67
N GLU A 130 13.12 -4.82 -7.03
CA GLU A 130 12.73 -3.80 -6.08
C GLU A 130 11.23 -3.50 -6.23
N VAL A 131 10.59 -3.12 -5.13
CA VAL A 131 9.14 -2.93 -5.06
C VAL A 131 8.76 -1.49 -4.76
N THR A 132 9.73 -0.63 -4.55
CA THR A 132 9.55 0.80 -4.24
C THR A 132 10.42 1.69 -5.13
N GLU A 133 10.10 2.97 -5.18
CA GLU A 133 10.64 3.93 -6.13
C GLU A 133 12.15 4.10 -6.02
N GLU A 134 12.64 4.53 -4.86
CA GLU A 134 14.07 4.90 -4.69
C GLU A 134 15.03 3.75 -5.02
N PRO A 135 14.86 2.52 -4.49
CA PRO A 135 15.73 1.40 -4.84
C PRO A 135 15.64 1.03 -6.33
N THR A 136 14.46 1.16 -6.95
CA THR A 136 14.30 0.90 -8.38
C THR A 136 15.04 1.92 -9.23
N ILE A 137 15.01 3.20 -8.86
CA ILE A 137 15.77 4.25 -9.55
C ILE A 137 17.28 3.96 -9.47
N GLU A 138 17.79 3.54 -8.31
CA GLU A 138 19.18 3.17 -8.16
C GLU A 138 19.57 1.99 -9.05
N LEU A 139 18.73 0.94 -9.07
CA LEU A 139 18.92 -0.23 -9.93
C LEU A 139 18.96 0.15 -11.42
N VAL A 140 18.04 1.00 -11.87
CA VAL A 140 18.01 1.50 -13.26
C VAL A 140 19.27 2.30 -13.58
N LYS A 141 19.70 3.19 -12.68
CA LYS A 141 20.93 3.99 -12.88
C LYS A 141 22.18 3.11 -13.01
N GLU A 142 22.27 2.03 -12.24
CA GLU A 142 23.36 1.08 -12.33
C GLU A 142 23.32 0.28 -13.64
N ALA A 143 22.14 -0.22 -14.00
CA ALA A 143 21.92 -0.99 -15.23
C ALA A 143 22.24 -0.19 -16.51
N LEU A 144 22.10 1.15 -16.48
CA LEU A 144 22.41 2.02 -17.61
C LEU A 144 23.88 2.46 -17.67
N LYS A 145 24.69 2.18 -16.64
CA LYS A 145 26.12 2.53 -16.62
C LYS A 145 27.05 1.41 -17.11
N GLY A 146 26.54 0.20 -17.19
CA GLY A 146 27.24 -0.99 -17.70
C GLY A 146 26.97 -1.21 -19.17
#